data_2fd0a575dbca6947e4f7c032201d5888
#
_entry.id   2fd0a575dbca6947e4f7c032201d5888
#
_cell.length_a   1.000
_cell.length_b   1.000
_cell.length_c   1.000
_cell.angle_alpha   90.00
_cell.angle_beta   90.00
_cell.angle_gamma   90.00
#
_symmetry.space_group_name_H-M   'P 1'
#
loop_
_entity.id
_entity.type
_entity.pdbx_description
1 polymer ?
#
loop_
_entity_poly.entity_id
_entity_poly.type
_entity_poly.pdbx_seq_one_letter_code
_entity_poly.pdbx_strand_id
1 'polypeptide(L)'
;MVIDFGEGMEFEAVFNGFTPIVFSRSFSVEKPNGATRPKDINEDVGMIVETMKSCGMPSMTALLEIAYACIKTAKPRWGLGFDKWVKSLPPAAFDLQKGDGWAADVMGIVEDNFFPSTPDGVEAAPAEAASAATA
;
A
#
# COMPACT_ATOMS: atom_id res chain seq x y z
N MET A 1 5.40 11.39 5.69
CA MET A 1 4.69 12.14 4.65
C MET A 1 3.22 12.31 5.03
N VAL A 2 2.57 13.30 4.49
CA VAL A 2 1.14 13.52 4.73
C VAL A 2 0.37 13.08 3.49
N ILE A 3 -0.67 12.28 3.70
CA ILE A 3 -1.55 11.85 2.61
C ILE A 3 -2.88 12.61 2.77
N ASP A 4 -3.27 13.32 1.72
CA ASP A 4 -4.48 14.14 1.71
C ASP A 4 -5.57 13.40 0.90
N PHE A 5 -6.65 13.03 1.59
CA PHE A 5 -7.78 12.33 0.97
C PHE A 5 -8.87 13.29 0.48
N GLY A 6 -8.64 14.59 0.60
CA GLY A 6 -9.60 15.60 0.19
C GLY A 6 -10.36 16.20 1.36
N GLU A 7 -10.91 17.38 1.14
CA GLU A 7 -11.75 18.08 2.12
C GLU A 7 -11.11 18.22 3.50
N GLY A 8 -9.79 18.41 3.53
CA GLY A 8 -9.07 18.59 4.78
C GLY A 8 -8.76 17.29 5.52
N MET A 9 -9.10 16.15 4.97
CA MET A 9 -8.81 14.85 5.58
C MET A 9 -7.38 14.44 5.27
N GLU A 10 -6.45 14.86 6.12
CA GLU A 10 -5.02 14.59 5.96
C GLU A 10 -4.55 13.67 7.08
N PHE A 11 -3.67 12.75 6.73
CA PHE A 11 -3.13 11.79 7.68
C PHE A 11 -1.63 11.68 7.52
N GLU A 12 -0.91 11.70 8.63
CA GLU A 12 0.52 11.38 8.62
C GLU A 12 0.70 9.91 8.31
N ALA A 13 1.64 9.58 7.44
CA ALA A 13 1.88 8.20 7.02
C ALA A 13 3.37 7.94 6.93
N VAL A 14 3.78 6.73 7.30
CA VAL A 14 5.18 6.30 7.26
C VAL A 14 5.21 4.87 6.74
N PHE A 15 6.15 4.58 5.83
CA PHE A 15 6.46 3.21 5.47
C PHE A 15 7.85 2.87 6.00
N ASN A 16 7.94 1.82 6.82
CA ASN A 16 9.22 1.32 7.30
C ASN A 16 9.12 -0.20 7.47
N GLY A 17 10.15 -0.82 8.05
CA GLY A 17 10.16 -2.28 8.19
C GLY A 17 9.05 -2.84 9.07
N PHE A 18 8.39 -2.00 9.86
CA PHE A 18 7.28 -2.45 10.69
C PHE A 18 5.92 -2.39 9.96
N THR A 19 5.83 -1.65 8.86
CA THR A 19 4.56 -1.49 8.13
C THR A 19 3.97 -2.83 7.68
N PRO A 20 4.76 -3.76 7.10
CA PRO A 20 4.20 -5.07 6.74
C PRO A 20 3.63 -5.82 7.94
N ILE A 21 4.21 -5.65 9.11
CA ILE A 21 3.72 -6.28 10.33
C ILE A 21 2.41 -5.65 10.76
N VAL A 22 2.32 -4.33 10.73
CA VAL A 22 1.07 -3.60 11.01
C VAL A 22 -0.02 -4.07 10.05
N PHE A 23 0.32 -4.20 8.77
CA PHE A 23 -0.62 -4.66 7.75
C PHE A 23 -1.17 -6.04 8.10
N SER A 24 -0.29 -6.98 8.41
CA SER A 24 -0.71 -8.35 8.73
C SER A 24 -1.56 -8.42 10.00
N ARG A 25 -1.32 -7.53 10.95
CA ARG A 25 -2.13 -7.46 12.17
C ARG A 25 -3.51 -6.85 11.92
N SER A 26 -3.62 -6.03 10.88
CA SER A 26 -4.85 -5.29 10.59
C SER A 26 -5.78 -6.05 9.65
N PHE A 27 -5.24 -6.94 8.83
CA PHE A 27 -6.01 -7.60 7.77
C PHE A 27 -5.79 -9.11 7.80
N SER A 28 -6.85 -9.85 7.46
CA SER A 28 -6.78 -11.30 7.40
C SER A 28 -7.49 -11.81 6.16
N VAL A 29 -7.17 -13.05 5.79
CA VAL A 29 -7.79 -13.74 4.67
C VAL A 29 -8.44 -14.99 5.19
N GLU A 30 -9.66 -15.27 4.75
CA GLU A 30 -10.36 -16.50 5.13
C GLU A 30 -9.95 -17.62 4.19
N LYS A 31 -9.58 -18.76 4.79
CA LYS A 31 -9.23 -19.96 4.05
C LYS A 31 -10.50 -20.74 3.68
N PRO A 32 -10.42 -21.66 2.70
CA PRO A 32 -11.58 -22.46 2.33
C PRO A 32 -12.21 -23.25 3.50
N ASN A 33 -11.40 -23.59 4.53
CA ASN A 33 -11.91 -24.33 5.68
C ASN A 33 -12.53 -23.42 6.75
N GLY A 34 -12.66 -22.13 6.47
CA GLY A 34 -13.23 -21.16 7.41
C GLY A 34 -12.25 -20.56 8.39
N ALA A 35 -11.03 -21.08 8.47
CA ALA A 35 -10.00 -20.46 9.32
C ALA A 35 -9.45 -19.20 8.65
N THR A 36 -8.90 -18.29 9.46
CA THR A 36 -8.31 -17.08 8.93
C THR A 36 -6.79 -17.13 9.07
N ARG A 37 -6.09 -16.41 8.21
CA ARG A 37 -4.66 -16.17 8.32
C ARG A 37 -4.36 -14.69 8.16
N PRO A 38 -3.26 -14.21 8.73
CA PRO A 38 -2.86 -12.82 8.47
C PRO A 38 -2.62 -12.60 6.98
N LYS A 39 -3.03 -11.43 6.48
CA LYS A 39 -2.79 -11.08 5.10
C LYS A 39 -1.39 -10.51 4.97
N ASP A 40 -0.69 -10.89 3.91
CA ASP A 40 0.64 -10.36 3.62
C ASP A 40 0.51 -9.14 2.72
N ILE A 41 1.26 -8.09 3.02
CA ILE A 41 1.19 -6.85 2.23
C ILE A 41 1.54 -7.11 0.76
N ASN A 42 2.36 -8.13 0.50
CA ASN A 42 2.71 -8.48 -0.89
C ASN A 42 1.50 -8.95 -1.68
N GLU A 43 0.46 -9.47 -1.02
CA GLU A 43 -0.77 -9.85 -1.71
C GLU A 43 -1.46 -8.62 -2.30
N ASP A 44 -1.47 -7.50 -1.57
CA ASP A 44 -2.05 -6.27 -2.08
C ASP A 44 -1.18 -5.64 -3.15
N VAL A 45 0.15 -5.70 -3.01
CA VAL A 45 1.05 -5.23 -4.06
C VAL A 45 0.82 -6.03 -5.33
N GLY A 46 0.68 -7.35 -5.21
CA GLY A 46 0.37 -8.21 -6.36
C GLY A 46 -0.96 -7.87 -7.00
N MET A 47 -1.98 -7.56 -6.18
CA MET A 47 -3.28 -7.17 -6.70
C MET A 47 -3.20 -5.85 -7.48
N ILE A 48 -2.41 -4.90 -6.99
CA ILE A 48 -2.20 -3.64 -7.70
C ILE A 48 -1.56 -3.90 -9.06
N VAL A 49 -0.52 -4.73 -9.10
CA VAL A 49 0.14 -5.07 -10.37
C VAL A 49 -0.83 -5.74 -11.33
N GLU A 50 -1.61 -6.68 -10.82
CA GLU A 50 -2.55 -7.42 -11.65
C GLU A 50 -3.63 -6.51 -12.23
N THR A 51 -4.22 -5.63 -11.41
CA THR A 51 -5.28 -4.74 -11.87
C THR A 51 -4.74 -3.67 -12.82
N MET A 52 -3.51 -3.22 -12.61
CA MET A 52 -2.89 -2.29 -13.56
C MET A 52 -2.73 -2.94 -14.92
N LYS A 53 -2.36 -4.23 -14.96
CA LYS A 53 -2.21 -4.94 -16.22
C LYS A 53 -3.55 -5.20 -16.91
N SER A 54 -4.57 -5.57 -16.14
CA SER A 54 -5.84 -6.01 -16.72
C SER A 54 -6.77 -4.85 -17.07
N CYS A 55 -6.74 -3.76 -16.31
CA CYS A 55 -7.69 -2.65 -16.57
C CYS A 55 -7.06 -1.27 -16.48
N GLY A 56 -5.73 -1.18 -16.29
CA GLY A 56 -5.04 0.09 -16.30
C GLY A 56 -5.19 0.92 -15.04
N MET A 57 -5.87 0.38 -14.03
CA MET A 57 -6.12 1.10 -12.77
C MET A 57 -5.68 0.22 -11.60
N PRO A 58 -5.11 0.82 -10.55
CA PRO A 58 -4.75 0.03 -9.37
C PRO A 58 -5.99 -0.36 -8.57
N SER A 59 -5.89 -1.47 -7.85
CA SER A 59 -6.97 -1.90 -6.96
C SER A 59 -7.19 -0.85 -5.87
N MET A 60 -8.39 -0.29 -5.80
CA MET A 60 -8.77 0.68 -4.78
C MET A 60 -8.63 0.09 -3.38
N THR A 61 -9.13 -1.13 -3.19
CA THR A 61 -9.09 -1.78 -1.88
C THR A 61 -7.65 -1.99 -1.43
N ALA A 62 -6.78 -2.46 -2.33
CA ALA A 62 -5.38 -2.67 -1.98
C ALA A 62 -4.69 -1.36 -1.61
N LEU A 63 -4.95 -0.30 -2.36
CA LEU A 63 -4.38 1.01 -2.04
C LEU A 63 -4.84 1.51 -0.67
N LEU A 64 -6.13 1.34 -0.36
CA LEU A 64 -6.67 1.79 0.92
C LEU A 64 -6.07 0.99 2.08
N GLU A 65 -5.90 -0.32 1.91
CA GLU A 65 -5.33 -1.15 2.96
C GLU A 65 -3.88 -0.80 3.23
N ILE A 66 -3.11 -0.55 2.18
CA ILE A 66 -1.72 -0.13 2.32
C ILE A 66 -1.64 1.25 2.98
N ALA A 67 -2.50 2.18 2.55
CA ALA A 67 -2.54 3.51 3.16
C ALA A 67 -2.85 3.43 4.65
N TYR A 68 -3.81 2.61 5.01
CA TYR A 68 -4.19 2.41 6.41
C TYR A 68 -3.01 1.92 7.23
N ALA A 69 -2.28 0.94 6.72
CA ALA A 69 -1.12 0.40 7.42
C ALA A 69 -0.03 1.46 7.60
N CYS A 70 0.18 2.31 6.60
CA CYS A 70 1.16 3.38 6.69
C CYS A 70 0.76 4.44 7.72
N ILE A 71 -0.53 4.78 7.78
CA ILE A 71 -1.03 5.73 8.76
C ILE A 71 -0.88 5.16 10.16
N LYS A 72 -1.24 3.89 10.33
CA LYS A 72 -1.13 3.24 11.62
C LYS A 72 0.31 3.06 12.06
N THR A 73 1.23 2.89 11.10
CA THR A 73 2.66 2.87 11.40
C THR A 73 3.11 4.21 11.98
N ALA A 74 2.62 5.31 11.41
CA ALA A 74 2.97 6.65 11.88
C ALA A 74 2.33 6.96 13.23
N LYS A 75 1.15 6.40 13.49
CA LYS A 75 0.39 6.65 14.71
C LYS A 75 -0.07 5.33 15.33
N PRO A 76 0.82 4.63 16.04
CA PRO A 76 0.47 3.29 16.56
C PRO A 76 -0.72 3.28 17.50
N ARG A 77 -1.03 4.41 18.13
CA ARG A 77 -2.17 4.48 19.06
C ARG A 77 -3.47 4.88 18.38
N TRP A 78 -3.45 5.11 17.09
CA TRP A 78 -4.66 5.44 16.33
C TRP A 78 -5.58 4.22 16.38
N GLY A 79 -6.73 4.39 17.02
CA GLY A 79 -7.61 3.26 17.31
C GLY A 79 -8.76 3.08 16.33
N LEU A 80 -8.82 3.88 15.27
CA LEU A 80 -9.90 3.77 14.30
C LEU A 80 -9.72 2.53 13.45
N GLY A 81 -10.75 1.67 13.38
CA GLY A 81 -10.70 0.49 12.55
C GLY A 81 -10.79 0.85 11.07
N PHE A 82 -10.32 -0.08 10.23
CA PHE A 82 -10.25 0.15 8.79
C PHE A 82 -11.63 0.50 8.21
N ASP A 83 -12.65 -0.28 8.54
CA ASP A 83 -13.98 -0.05 7.96
C ASP A 83 -14.53 1.32 8.30
N LYS A 84 -14.40 1.72 9.57
CA LYS A 84 -14.88 3.03 10.00
C LYS A 84 -14.08 4.15 9.35
N TRP A 85 -12.77 3.94 9.20
CA TRP A 85 -11.92 4.92 8.57
C TRP A 85 -12.34 5.15 7.12
N VAL A 86 -12.52 4.07 6.37
CA VAL A 86 -12.91 4.18 4.95
C VAL A 86 -14.25 4.89 4.83
N LYS A 87 -15.20 4.55 5.71
CA LYS A 87 -16.52 5.20 5.69
C LYS A 87 -16.46 6.69 6.00
N SER A 88 -15.40 7.14 6.68
CA SER A 88 -15.25 8.56 7.03
C SER A 88 -14.63 9.37 5.90
N LEU A 89 -14.08 8.74 4.87
CA LEU A 89 -13.41 9.45 3.80
C LEU A 89 -14.42 10.17 2.92
N PRO A 90 -14.05 11.34 2.37
CA PRO A 90 -14.98 12.08 1.52
C PRO A 90 -15.19 11.35 0.19
N PRO A 91 -16.37 11.52 -0.44
CA PRO A 91 -16.63 10.86 -1.73
C PRO A 91 -15.58 11.19 -2.80
N ALA A 92 -15.03 12.40 -2.77
CA ALA A 92 -14.01 12.79 -3.74
C ALA A 92 -12.76 11.94 -3.66
N ALA A 93 -12.50 11.30 -2.51
CA ALA A 93 -11.34 10.43 -2.37
C ALA A 93 -11.39 9.22 -3.30
N PHE A 94 -12.58 8.85 -3.76
CA PHE A 94 -12.76 7.66 -4.59
C PHE A 94 -12.73 7.96 -6.08
N ASP A 95 -12.43 9.19 -6.47
CA ASP A 95 -12.28 9.57 -7.88
C ASP A 95 -10.81 9.44 -8.25
N LEU A 96 -10.42 8.27 -8.74
CA LEU A 96 -9.04 7.98 -9.10
C LEU A 96 -8.63 8.57 -10.45
N GLN A 97 -9.56 9.16 -11.18
CA GLN A 97 -9.25 9.71 -12.51
C GLN A 97 -8.49 11.02 -12.44
N LYS A 98 -8.43 11.64 -11.27
CA LYS A 98 -7.73 12.91 -11.13
C LYS A 98 -6.22 12.80 -11.31
N GLY A 99 -5.67 11.58 -11.16
CA GLY A 99 -4.25 11.37 -11.44
C GLY A 99 -3.29 11.85 -10.36
N ASP A 100 -3.76 12.64 -9.41
CA ASP A 100 -2.97 13.08 -8.27
C ASP A 100 -3.80 12.84 -7.01
N GLY A 101 -3.21 13.09 -5.85
CA GLY A 101 -3.90 12.90 -4.59
C GLY A 101 -3.41 11.65 -3.89
N TRP A 102 -4.25 11.11 -3.00
CA TRP A 102 -3.82 10.04 -2.09
C TRP A 102 -3.41 8.76 -2.84
N ALA A 103 -4.11 8.43 -3.91
CA ALA A 103 -3.79 7.20 -4.65
C ALA A 103 -2.40 7.28 -5.26
N ALA A 104 -2.05 8.44 -5.81
CA ALA A 104 -0.72 8.66 -6.37
C ALA A 104 0.35 8.59 -5.27
N ASP A 105 0.05 9.14 -4.09
CA ASP A 105 0.97 9.08 -2.96
C ASP A 105 1.22 7.64 -2.53
N VAL A 106 0.18 6.83 -2.44
CA VAL A 106 0.32 5.42 -2.06
C VAL A 106 1.05 4.63 -3.14
N MET A 107 0.76 4.91 -4.41
CA MET A 107 1.49 4.27 -5.50
C MET A 107 2.99 4.60 -5.43
N GLY A 108 3.32 5.84 -5.08
CA GLY A 108 4.70 6.21 -4.88
C GLY A 108 5.37 5.42 -3.78
N ILE A 109 4.67 5.20 -2.67
CA ILE A 109 5.19 4.38 -1.58
C ILE A 109 5.43 2.95 -2.06
N VAL A 110 4.49 2.39 -2.81
CA VAL A 110 4.61 1.02 -3.35
C VAL A 110 5.81 0.92 -4.28
N GLU A 111 5.95 1.88 -5.19
CA GLU A 111 7.05 1.85 -6.14
C GLU A 111 8.39 1.98 -5.44
N ASP A 112 8.49 2.89 -4.46
CA ASP A 112 9.76 3.12 -3.79
C ASP A 112 10.20 1.94 -2.93
N ASN A 113 9.26 1.19 -2.39
CA ASN A 113 9.59 0.15 -1.40
C ASN A 113 9.50 -1.27 -1.95
N PHE A 114 8.72 -1.49 -3.00
CA PHE A 114 8.55 -2.83 -3.57
C PHE A 114 9.14 -2.96 -4.97
N PHE A 115 9.32 -1.85 -5.69
CA PHE A 115 9.88 -1.85 -7.04
C PHE A 115 10.87 -0.71 -7.17
N PRO A 116 11.93 -0.68 -6.32
CA PRO A 116 12.87 0.43 -6.37
C PRO A 116 13.60 0.46 -7.72
N SER A 117 13.69 1.65 -8.29
CA SER A 117 14.42 1.83 -9.54
C SER A 117 15.90 1.63 -9.28
N THR A 118 16.58 0.96 -10.22
CA THR A 118 18.02 0.92 -10.19
C THR A 118 18.53 2.31 -10.57
N PRO A 119 19.50 2.85 -9.84
CA PRO A 119 20.09 4.12 -10.26
C PRO A 119 20.62 4.02 -11.68
N ASP A 120 20.55 5.14 -12.38
CA ASP A 120 20.99 5.16 -13.77
C ASP A 120 22.37 4.59 -13.92
N GLY A 121 22.53 3.70 -14.88
CA GLY A 121 23.79 3.09 -15.17
C GLY A 121 24.20 1.96 -14.25
N VAL A 122 23.43 1.70 -13.25
CA VAL A 122 23.65 0.55 -12.40
C VAL A 122 22.72 -0.54 -12.83
N GLU A 123 23.21 -1.57 -13.22
CA GLU A 123 22.29 -2.53 -13.55
C GLU A 123 22.39 -3.66 -12.79
N ALA A 124 21.90 -3.83 -12.40
CA ALA A 124 22.16 -4.53 -11.66
C ALA A 124 22.43 -5.69 -11.52
N ALA A 125 22.97 -5.93 -11.55
CA ALA A 125 23.22 -6.58 -11.43
C ALA A 125 22.94 -7.45 -10.98
N PRO A 126 23.01 -7.61 -11.06
CA PRO A 126 22.72 -8.21 -10.68
C PRO A 126 22.35 -8.92 -10.32
N ALA A 127 22.52 -9.15 -10.38
CA ALA A 127 22.08 -9.14 -9.99
C ALA A 127 21.88 -9.74 -9.57
N GLU A 128 22.45 -10.01 -9.69
CA GLU A 128 22.20 -9.91 -9.35
C GLU A 128 21.83 -10.12 -8.82
N ALA A 129 22.54 -10.71 -8.85
CA ALA A 129 22.21 -10.35 -8.47
C ALA A 129 21.76 -10.72 -8.02
N ALA A 130 22.25 -11.20 -8.06
CA ALA A 130 21.79 -10.91 -7.79
C ALA A 130 21.37 -11.34 -7.39
N SER A 131 21.79 -11.77 -7.53
CA SER A 131 21.37 -11.47 -7.28
C SER A 131 21.17 -11.68 -6.67
N ALA A 132 21.78 -12.09 -6.67
CA ALA A 132 21.55 -11.58 -6.31
C ALA A 132 21.35 -11.65 -5.71
N ALA A 133 22.01 -12.07 -5.71
CA ALA A 133 21.78 -11.54 -5.36
C ALA A 133 21.42 -11.63 -4.93
N THR A 134 21.89 -11.91 -4.93
CA THR A 134 21.51 -11.42 -4.76
C THR A 134 20.99 -11.42 -4.42
N ALA A 135 21.51 -11.72 -4.51
CA ALA A 135 20.97 -11.23 -4.49
C ALA A 135 20.62 -11.15 -4.51
#